data_76b0e2ca2774c66f6d8023fbb4681872
#
_entry.id   76b0e2ca2774c66f6d8023fbb4681872
#
_cell.length_a   1.000
_cell.length_b   1.000
_cell.length_c   1.000
_cell.angle_alpha   90.00
_cell.angle_beta   90.00
_cell.angle_gamma   90.00
#
_symmetry.space_group_name_H-M   'P 1'
#
loop_
_entity.id
_entity.type
_entity.pdbx_description
1 polymer ?
#
loop_
_entity_poly.entity_id
_entity_poly.type
_entity_poly.pdbx_seq_one_letter_code
_entity_poly.pdbx_strand_id
1 'polypeptide(L)'
;MGDLLRFPAHQPAHESAPAAGASEPATEPLWRELVGRELHRERLVRGERLVDVAQRAGVSMQYLSEVERGLKDPSSEMLHAISGALELSVRELAGRAARGDVLALAA
;
A
#
# COMPACT_ATOMS: atom_id res chain seq x y z
N MET A 1 32.56 7.45 16.83
CA MET A 1 32.02 7.48 16.69
C MET A 1 30.98 7.43 16.47
N GLY A 2 31.10 7.37 16.42
CA GLY A 2 30.22 7.37 16.11
C GLY A 2 29.23 7.09 15.81
N ASP A 3 29.38 6.83 15.71
CA ASP A 3 28.58 6.57 15.49
C ASP A 3 27.61 6.51 15.37
N LEU A 4 28.13 6.67 15.33
CA LEU A 4 27.36 6.68 15.19
C LEU A 4 26.39 6.67 14.99
N LEU A 5 26.75 6.68 14.82
CA LEU A 5 25.86 6.74 14.64
C LEU A 5 24.89 6.67 14.47
N ARG A 6 25.13 6.64 14.41
CA ARG A 6 24.24 6.66 14.30
C ARG A 6 23.25 6.58 14.13
N PHE A 7 23.45 6.36 14.01
CA PHE A 7 22.42 6.33 13.93
C PHE A 7 21.53 6.23 13.68
N PRO A 8 21.90 6.34 13.76
CA PRO A 8 20.94 6.25 13.56
C PRO A 8 20.07 6.23 13.38
N ALA A 9 20.67 6.29 13.31
CA ALA A 9 19.85 6.30 13.26
C ALA A 9 18.92 6.11 13.05
N HIS A 10 19.18 6.12 12.98
CA HIS A 10 18.29 6.04 13.04
C HIS A 10 17.38 5.67 12.89
N GLN A 11 17.70 5.58 13.02
CA GLN A 11 16.90 5.27 13.14
C GLN A 11 15.92 5.20 13.27
N PRO A 12 16.29 5.22 13.39
CA PRO A 12 15.25 5.09 13.61
C PRO A 12 14.27 5.01 13.71
N ALA A 13 14.74 5.02 13.68
CA ALA A 13 13.82 4.91 13.94
C ALA A 13 12.87 4.71 14.04
N HIS A 14 13.17 4.66 13.97
CA HIS A 14 12.24 4.45 14.27
C HIS A 14 11.45 4.07 14.35
N GLU A 15 11.99 4.02 14.48
CA GLU A 15 11.26 3.61 14.83
C GLU A 15 10.45 3.43 15.37
N SER A 16 10.75 3.56 15.48
CA SER A 16 9.93 3.28 16.08
C SER A 16 9.07 3.10 16.68
N ALA A 17 9.30 3.13 16.83
CA ALA A 17 8.46 2.84 17.39
C ALA A 17 7.74 2.68 17.88
N PRO A 18 7.80 2.66 18.10
CA PRO A 18 6.95 2.25 18.55
C PRO A 18 6.36 1.98 19.07
N ALA A 19 6.71 1.93 18.95
CA ALA A 19 6.15 1.39 19.40
C ALA A 19 5.30 1.44 20.01
N ALA A 20 5.42 1.61 20.18
CA ALA A 20 4.69 1.44 20.74
C ALA A 20 3.64 1.22 20.66
N GLY A 21 3.50 1.58 20.46
CA GLY A 21 2.39 1.38 20.50
C GLY A 21 1.83 0.52 20.17
N ALA A 22 2.30 0.32 19.83
CA ALA A 22 1.88 -0.60 19.45
C ALA A 22 1.01 -1.21 20.09
N SER A 23 1.04 -1.16 20.79
CA SER A 23 0.22 -1.81 21.39
C SER A 23 -1.06 -1.80 20.94
N GLU A 24 -1.36 -1.27 20.04
CA GLU A 24 -2.52 -1.17 19.61
C GLU A 24 -2.99 -2.32 19.05
N PRO A 25 -4.03 -2.76 19.19
CA PRO A 25 -4.55 -3.88 18.61
C PRO A 25 -4.53 -3.65 17.19
N ALA A 26 -4.11 -4.58 16.49
CA ALA A 26 -4.01 -4.43 15.12
C ALA A 26 -5.30 -4.75 14.47
N THR A 27 -6.35 -4.18 14.93
CA THR A 27 -7.64 -4.42 14.31
C THR A 27 -7.87 -3.51 13.13
N GLU A 28 -7.16 -2.39 13.06
CA GLU A 28 -7.32 -1.50 11.94
C GLU A 28 -6.31 -1.83 10.86
N PRO A 29 -6.75 -2.03 9.63
CA PRO A 29 -5.80 -2.31 8.57
C PRO A 29 -4.96 -1.07 8.25
N LEU A 30 -3.75 -1.31 7.78
CA LEU A 30 -2.89 -0.23 7.35
C LEU A 30 -3.42 0.33 6.04
N TRP A 31 -3.13 1.61 5.80
CA TRP A 31 -3.58 2.26 4.58
C TRP A 31 -3.10 1.52 3.34
N ARG A 32 -1.84 1.08 3.31
CA ARG A 32 -1.32 0.37 2.15
C ARG A 32 -2.06 -0.95 1.94
N GLU A 33 -2.60 -1.55 3.01
CA GLU A 33 -3.38 -2.76 2.88
C GLU A 33 -4.73 -2.49 2.24
N LEU A 34 -5.35 -1.38 2.61
CA LEU A 34 -6.63 -0.99 2.02
C LEU A 34 -6.46 -0.65 0.55
N VAL A 35 -5.42 0.10 0.23
CA VAL A 35 -5.13 0.48 -1.14
C VAL A 35 -4.85 -0.77 -1.98
N GLY A 36 -4.01 -1.65 -1.46
CA GLY A 36 -3.66 -2.87 -2.18
C GLY A 36 -4.87 -3.74 -2.44
N ARG A 37 -5.77 -3.82 -1.47
CA ARG A 37 -6.99 -4.61 -1.62
C ARG A 37 -7.87 -4.06 -2.73
N GLU A 38 -8.00 -2.74 -2.81
CA GLU A 38 -8.83 -2.15 -3.84
C GLU A 38 -8.22 -2.31 -5.23
N LEU A 39 -6.91 -2.21 -5.34
CA LEU A 39 -6.24 -2.45 -6.61
C LEU A 39 -6.44 -3.89 -7.05
N HIS A 40 -6.30 -4.82 -6.12
CA HIS A 40 -6.50 -6.24 -6.40
C HIS A 40 -7.92 -6.49 -6.86
N ARG A 41 -8.88 -5.92 -6.14
CA ARG A 41 -10.29 -6.09 -6.48
C ARG A 41 -10.60 -5.57 -7.87
N GLU A 42 -10.11 -4.37 -8.18
CA GLU A 42 -10.38 -3.78 -9.49
C GLU A 42 -9.81 -4.64 -10.61
N ARG A 43 -8.59 -5.15 -10.40
CA ARG A 43 -7.99 -6.00 -11.41
C ARG A 43 -8.83 -7.26 -11.64
N LEU A 44 -9.31 -7.87 -10.57
CA LEU A 44 -10.13 -9.07 -10.69
C LEU A 44 -11.47 -8.78 -11.35
N VAL A 45 -12.09 -7.67 -10.99
CA VAL A 45 -13.37 -7.28 -11.60
C VAL A 45 -13.19 -7.07 -13.10
N ARG A 46 -12.06 -6.53 -13.50
CA ARG A 46 -11.78 -6.29 -14.91
C ARG A 46 -11.33 -7.56 -15.63
N GLY A 47 -11.09 -8.63 -14.88
CA GLY A 47 -10.68 -9.89 -15.48
C GLY A 47 -9.26 -9.81 -16.05
N GLU A 48 -8.41 -8.96 -15.50
CA GLU A 48 -7.09 -8.76 -16.05
C GLU A 48 -6.04 -9.50 -15.26
N ARG A 49 -5.01 -9.96 -15.96
CA ARG A 49 -3.94 -10.69 -15.34
C ARG A 49 -2.94 -9.73 -14.71
N LEU A 50 -2.27 -10.22 -13.68
CA LEU A 50 -1.26 -9.43 -12.98
C LEU A 50 -0.20 -8.92 -13.96
N VAL A 51 0.27 -9.79 -14.87
CA VAL A 51 1.32 -9.42 -15.79
C VAL A 51 0.89 -8.26 -16.70
N ASP A 52 -0.37 -8.27 -17.13
CA ASP A 52 -0.84 -7.25 -18.06
C ASP A 52 -0.92 -5.88 -17.39
N VAL A 53 -1.43 -5.85 -16.16
CA VAL A 53 -1.52 -4.60 -15.43
C VAL A 53 -0.13 -4.09 -15.07
N ALA A 54 0.76 -4.99 -14.63
CA ALA A 54 2.12 -4.61 -14.28
C ALA A 54 2.83 -4.00 -15.50
N GLN A 55 2.63 -4.60 -16.66
CA GLN A 55 3.27 -4.13 -17.87
C GLN A 55 2.78 -2.73 -18.25
N ARG A 56 1.46 -2.49 -18.17
CA ARG A 56 0.92 -1.17 -18.48
C ARG A 56 1.37 -0.12 -17.47
N ALA A 57 1.55 -0.52 -16.22
CA ALA A 57 1.99 0.41 -15.19
C ALA A 57 3.49 0.64 -15.20
N GLY A 58 4.23 -0.20 -15.94
CA GLY A 58 5.68 -0.06 -15.98
C GLY A 58 6.36 -0.55 -14.71
N VAL A 59 5.77 -1.53 -14.02
CA VAL A 59 6.37 -2.09 -12.81
C VAL A 59 6.50 -3.60 -13.00
N SER A 60 7.29 -4.23 -12.14
CA SER A 60 7.42 -5.68 -12.20
C SER A 60 6.18 -6.35 -11.64
N MET A 61 5.94 -7.59 -12.07
CA MET A 61 4.85 -8.37 -11.52
C MET A 61 5.01 -8.57 -10.03
N GLN A 62 6.24 -8.80 -9.59
CA GLN A 62 6.51 -9.01 -8.18
C GLN A 62 6.16 -7.77 -7.38
N TYR A 63 6.55 -6.60 -7.89
CA TYR A 63 6.24 -5.35 -7.18
C TYR A 63 4.73 -5.14 -7.09
N LEU A 64 4.02 -5.33 -8.21
CA LEU A 64 2.58 -5.16 -8.20
C LEU A 64 1.91 -6.15 -7.25
N SER A 65 2.38 -7.39 -7.25
CA SER A 65 1.84 -8.39 -6.35
C SER A 65 2.02 -7.97 -4.90
N GLU A 66 3.19 -7.44 -4.57
CA GLU A 66 3.47 -7.00 -3.20
C GLU A 66 2.59 -5.80 -2.82
N VAL A 67 2.36 -4.90 -3.75
CA VAL A 67 1.47 -3.76 -3.49
C VAL A 67 0.05 -4.25 -3.24
N GLU A 68 -0.42 -5.18 -4.05
CA GLU A 68 -1.78 -5.71 -3.88
C GLU A 68 -1.96 -6.42 -2.56
N ARG A 69 -0.90 -7.04 -2.06
CA ARG A 69 -0.97 -7.75 -0.78
C ARG A 69 -0.72 -6.84 0.42
N GLY A 70 -0.49 -5.55 0.17
CA GLY A 70 -0.28 -4.61 1.25
C GLY A 70 1.10 -4.66 1.86
N LEU A 71 2.06 -5.27 1.16
CA LEU A 71 3.42 -5.41 1.66
C LEU A 71 4.31 -4.24 1.30
N LYS A 72 3.88 -3.45 0.32
CA LYS A 72 4.64 -2.28 -0.12
C LYS A 72 3.75 -1.06 -0.11
N ASP A 73 4.34 0.07 0.23
CA ASP A 73 3.64 1.34 0.22
C ASP A 73 4.13 2.10 -1.00
N PRO A 74 3.41 2.07 -2.12
CA PRO A 74 3.91 2.68 -3.34
C PRO A 74 4.02 4.19 -3.20
N SER A 75 5.01 4.77 -3.87
CA SER A 75 5.12 6.21 -3.93
C SER A 75 3.93 6.77 -4.69
N SER A 76 3.70 8.07 -4.57
CA SER A 76 2.62 8.70 -5.31
C SER A 76 2.73 8.43 -6.80
N GLU A 77 3.94 8.49 -7.33
CA GLU A 77 4.17 8.27 -8.73
C GLU A 77 3.82 6.85 -9.14
N MET A 78 4.23 5.88 -8.35
CA MET A 78 3.91 4.50 -8.63
C MET A 78 2.42 4.25 -8.49
N LEU A 79 1.79 4.89 -7.52
CA LEU A 79 0.37 4.73 -7.31
C LEU A 79 -0.43 5.30 -8.49
N HIS A 80 0.00 6.45 -9.02
CA HIS A 80 -0.62 7.00 -10.22
C HIS A 80 -0.48 6.04 -11.40
N ALA A 81 0.70 5.44 -11.56
CA ALA A 81 0.93 4.54 -12.68
C ALA A 81 0.06 3.29 -12.58
N ILE A 82 -0.04 2.71 -11.38
CA ILE A 82 -0.82 1.49 -11.20
C ILE A 82 -2.31 1.77 -11.32
N SER A 83 -2.79 2.81 -10.66
CA SER A 83 -4.21 3.13 -10.75
C SER A 83 -4.59 3.52 -12.16
N GLY A 84 -3.73 4.26 -12.85
CA GLY A 84 -3.99 4.61 -14.25
C GLY A 84 -4.06 3.39 -15.14
N ALA A 85 -3.24 2.38 -14.89
CA ALA A 85 -3.29 1.14 -15.65
C ALA A 85 -4.63 0.42 -15.46
N LEU A 86 -5.32 0.70 -14.36
CA LEU A 86 -6.65 0.15 -14.09
C LEU A 86 -7.75 1.19 -14.38
N GLU A 87 -7.37 2.28 -15.03
CA GLU A 87 -8.32 3.33 -15.39
C GLU A 87 -9.02 3.95 -14.19
N LEU A 88 -8.29 4.06 -13.07
CA LEU A 88 -8.77 4.72 -11.88
C LEU A 88 -7.93 5.96 -11.63
N SER A 89 -8.55 7.00 -11.07
CA SER A 89 -7.76 8.10 -10.56
C SER A 89 -7.30 7.72 -9.15
N VAL A 90 -6.24 8.36 -8.70
CA VAL A 90 -5.78 8.13 -7.33
C VAL A 90 -6.85 8.58 -6.34
N ARG A 91 -7.58 9.64 -6.67
CA ARG A 91 -8.66 10.13 -5.81
C ARG A 91 -9.77 9.08 -5.67
N GLU A 92 -10.13 8.44 -6.77
CA GLU A 92 -11.14 7.40 -6.74
C GLU A 92 -10.66 6.21 -5.94
N LEU A 93 -9.42 5.82 -6.13
CA LEU A 93 -8.82 4.73 -5.40
C LEU A 93 -8.80 5.03 -3.90
N ALA A 94 -8.37 6.25 -3.55
CA ALA A 94 -8.32 6.66 -2.15
C ALA A 94 -9.71 6.65 -1.52
N GLY A 95 -10.72 7.09 -2.29
CA GLY A 95 -12.08 7.06 -1.79
C GLY A 95 -12.58 5.65 -1.51
N ARG A 96 -12.25 4.71 -2.40
CA ARG A 96 -12.64 3.32 -2.19
C ARG A 96 -11.92 2.73 -0.98
N ALA A 97 -10.64 3.03 -0.82
CA ALA A 97 -9.88 2.51 0.31
C ALA A 97 -10.44 3.07 1.62
N ALA A 98 -10.80 4.35 1.63
CA ALA A 98 -11.37 4.96 2.84
C ALA A 98 -12.71 4.33 3.20
N ARG A 99 -13.54 4.03 2.20
CA ARG A 99 -14.83 3.37 2.46
C ARG A 99 -14.62 1.96 2.98
N GLY A 100 -13.61 1.27 2.48
CA GLY A 100 -13.27 -0.04 2.96
C GLY A 100 -12.86 -0.02 4.42
N ASP A 101 -12.13 1.03 4.82
CA ASP A 101 -11.71 1.19 6.21
C ASP A 101 -12.94 1.37 7.10
N VAL A 102 -13.87 2.21 6.69
CA VAL A 102 -15.09 2.44 7.47
C VAL A 102 -15.89 1.14 7.59
N LEU A 103 -16.00 0.39 6.51
CA LEU A 103 -16.73 -0.87 6.55
C LEU A 103 -16.04 -1.88 7.44
N ALA A 104 -14.72 -1.90 7.44
CA ALA A 104 -13.97 -2.82 8.29
C ALA A 104 -14.19 -2.49 9.75
N LEU A 105 -14.27 -1.21 10.09
CA LEU A 105 -14.51 -0.80 11.45
C LEU A 105 -15.94 -1.10 11.90
N ALA A 106 -16.88 -1.05 10.97
CA ALA A 106 -18.27 -1.31 11.27
C ALA A 106 -18.55 -2.80 11.44
N ALA A 107 -17.72 -3.63 10.87
CA ALA A 107 -17.93 -5.06 10.97
C ALA A 107 -17.50 -5.58 12.33
#